data_33a3288b591da30a98d3b09d3ef394be
#
_entry.id   33a3288b591da30a98d3b09d3ef394be
#
_cell.length_a   1.000
_cell.length_b   1.000
_cell.length_c   1.000
_cell.angle_alpha   90.00
_cell.angle_beta   90.00
_cell.angle_gamma   90.00
#
_symmetry.space_group_name_H-M   'P 1'
#
loop_
_entity.id
_entity.type
_entity.pdbx_description
1 polymer ?
#
loop_
_entity_poly.entity_id
_entity_poly.type
_entity_poly.pdbx_seq_one_letter_code
_entity_poly.pdbx_strand_id
1 'polypeptide(L)'
;VGASRVRDLFSQAIKKAPAIVFIDEIDAVGRHRGAGTGGGNDEREQTLNQLLVEMDGFDSNSGVIVMAATNRPDVLDPALLRPGRFDRQITVNRPDAQGREDILKVHAKNKPLAPDVNFKDLAQMTIGFTGADLENLLNEAALLAARKHKKALTNEEIQDAVTRVEMGTEKKSHKYSEKAKKLTAYHEAGHAVASYYLENHDPVKEISIIPRGMGAGGYTMYQPQEENYTSKNEMLDLLVSMLGGRVAEALTLDDVSTGASSDLQRATQICRDMVAKYGMSDEIGPVVFSDENNEVFLGKDFGHVNNYSEVTSARIDEEIEKMMRAAYAKTQNILKEHYDKLILVGDTLLAKEKIDGAQFEALMTNGKLPETEANSVDSQSCLLYTSDAADE
;
A
#
# COMPACT_ATOMS: atom_id res chain seq x y z
N VAL A 1 33.89 -18.60 11.25
CA VAL A 1 32.93 -18.62 12.38
C VAL A 1 31.59 -19.18 11.89
N GLY A 2 31.06 -18.77 10.74
CA GLY A 2 29.77 -19.20 10.22
C GLY A 2 29.65 -20.70 9.98
N ALA A 3 30.60 -21.28 9.27
CA ALA A 3 30.65 -22.72 8.98
C ALA A 3 30.67 -23.61 10.26
N SER A 4 31.42 -23.18 11.30
CA SER A 4 31.42 -23.89 12.58
C SER A 4 30.06 -23.88 13.27
N ARG A 5 29.36 -22.72 13.28
CA ARG A 5 28.02 -22.60 13.86
C ARG A 5 26.98 -23.48 13.15
N VAL A 6 27.09 -23.58 11.83
CA VAL A 6 26.22 -24.47 11.03
C VAL A 6 26.43 -25.90 11.45
N ARG A 7 27.71 -26.38 11.52
CA ARG A 7 28.07 -27.73 11.94
C ARG A 7 27.52 -28.03 13.35
N ASP A 8 27.73 -27.12 14.29
CA ASP A 8 27.28 -27.27 15.66
C ASP A 8 25.76 -27.36 15.76
N LEU A 9 25.02 -26.54 14.98
CA LEU A 9 23.56 -26.56 14.92
C LEU A 9 23.04 -27.93 14.45
N PHE A 10 23.57 -28.43 13.33
CA PHE A 10 23.15 -29.70 12.76
C PHE A 10 23.53 -30.88 13.68
N SER A 11 24.72 -30.86 14.30
CA SER A 11 25.14 -31.87 15.29
C SER A 11 24.21 -31.89 16.52
N GLN A 12 23.74 -30.73 16.97
CA GLN A 12 22.78 -30.65 18.07
C GLN A 12 21.39 -31.18 17.66
N ALA A 13 20.93 -30.88 16.43
CA ALA A 13 19.66 -31.35 15.91
C ALA A 13 19.62 -32.89 15.83
N ILE A 14 20.68 -33.51 15.34
CA ILE A 14 20.80 -34.98 15.27
C ILE A 14 20.74 -35.60 16.68
N LYS A 15 21.48 -35.02 17.65
CA LYS A 15 21.46 -35.53 19.04
C LYS A 15 20.08 -35.40 19.72
N LYS A 16 19.23 -34.48 19.26
CA LYS A 16 17.90 -34.21 19.83
C LYS A 16 16.78 -34.71 18.91
N ALA A 17 17.08 -35.54 17.93
CA ALA A 17 16.05 -36.07 17.04
C ALA A 17 14.93 -36.82 17.81
N PRO A 18 13.64 -36.65 17.41
CA PRO A 18 13.17 -35.86 16.27
C PRO A 18 13.24 -34.34 16.51
N ALA A 19 13.75 -33.58 15.53
CA ALA A 19 13.99 -32.15 15.65
C ALA A 19 13.66 -31.40 14.36
N ILE A 20 13.30 -30.12 14.50
CA ILE A 20 13.14 -29.18 13.38
C ILE A 20 14.24 -28.13 13.51
N VAL A 21 15.03 -27.96 12.46
CA VAL A 21 15.96 -26.84 12.30
C VAL A 21 15.28 -25.78 11.47
N PHE A 22 15.13 -24.57 12.00
CA PHE A 22 14.58 -23.43 11.28
C PHE A 22 15.68 -22.38 11.05
N ILE A 23 15.86 -21.97 9.79
CA ILE A 23 16.83 -20.96 9.38
C ILE A 23 16.06 -19.79 8.77
N ASP A 24 16.03 -18.68 9.48
CA ASP A 24 15.42 -17.46 8.98
C ASP A 24 16.40 -16.65 8.13
N GLU A 25 15.88 -15.85 7.18
CA GLU A 25 16.67 -15.00 6.27
C GLU A 25 17.83 -15.77 5.58
N ILE A 26 17.53 -16.95 5.04
CA ILE A 26 18.57 -17.79 4.44
C ILE A 26 19.31 -17.12 3.28
N ASP A 27 18.71 -16.12 2.64
CA ASP A 27 19.36 -15.31 1.59
C ASP A 27 20.57 -14.52 2.11
N ALA A 28 20.69 -14.31 3.41
CA ALA A 28 21.90 -13.69 4.00
C ALA A 28 23.16 -14.52 3.76
N VAL A 29 23.05 -15.85 3.68
CA VAL A 29 24.15 -16.78 3.44
C VAL A 29 24.02 -17.57 2.13
N GLY A 30 22.79 -17.74 1.63
CA GLY A 30 22.44 -18.59 0.49
C GLY A 30 22.43 -17.91 -0.88
N ARG A 31 22.98 -16.71 -1.03
CA ARG A 31 23.01 -15.99 -2.32
C ARG A 31 23.90 -16.67 -3.35
N HIS A 32 23.48 -16.49 -4.62
CA HIS A 32 24.26 -16.86 -5.80
C HIS A 32 25.72 -16.40 -5.70
N ARG A 33 26.64 -17.23 -6.18
CA ARG A 33 28.08 -16.95 -6.29
C ARG A 33 28.27 -15.87 -7.35
N GLY A 34 28.32 -14.59 -6.96
CA GLY A 34 28.60 -13.48 -7.85
C GLY A 34 30.08 -13.13 -7.83
N ALA A 35 30.63 -12.73 -8.97
CA ALA A 35 31.99 -12.23 -9.14
C ALA A 35 32.15 -10.85 -8.46
N GLY A 36 32.12 -10.80 -7.13
CA GLY A 36 32.42 -9.61 -6.33
C GLY A 36 33.83 -9.62 -5.82
N THR A 37 34.63 -8.67 -6.27
CA THR A 37 35.99 -8.40 -5.78
C THR A 37 35.94 -7.77 -4.39
N GLY A 38 35.83 -8.59 -3.33
CA GLY A 38 35.89 -8.09 -1.95
C GLY A 38 35.86 -9.20 -0.92
N GLY A 39 36.83 -9.22 0.01
CA GLY A 39 37.13 -10.27 0.99
C GLY A 39 36.04 -10.60 2.04
N GLY A 40 34.81 -10.16 1.87
CA GLY A 40 33.65 -10.56 2.69
C GLY A 40 32.83 -11.72 2.11
N ASN A 41 33.10 -12.14 0.88
CA ASN A 41 32.38 -13.23 0.20
C ASN A 41 32.85 -14.62 0.64
N ASP A 42 34.14 -14.78 1.01
CA ASP A 42 34.74 -16.08 1.34
C ASP A 42 34.09 -16.73 2.57
N GLU A 43 33.77 -15.96 3.60
CA GLU A 43 33.15 -16.51 4.82
C GLU A 43 31.69 -16.93 4.57
N ARG A 44 30.93 -16.17 3.77
CA ARG A 44 29.57 -16.53 3.37
C ARG A 44 29.56 -17.79 2.52
N GLU A 45 30.48 -17.86 1.55
CA GLU A 45 30.62 -19.03 0.67
C GLU A 45 31.00 -20.29 1.44
N GLN A 46 31.92 -20.17 2.41
CA GLN A 46 32.24 -21.26 3.33
C GLN A 46 31.08 -21.69 4.18
N THR A 47 30.25 -20.74 4.63
CA THR A 47 29.04 -21.03 5.42
C THR A 47 27.97 -21.73 4.57
N LEU A 48 27.73 -21.26 3.35
CA LEU A 48 26.83 -21.91 2.39
C LEU A 48 27.32 -23.35 2.06
N ASN A 49 28.61 -23.52 1.72
CA ASN A 49 29.15 -24.82 1.40
C ASN A 49 29.04 -25.80 2.59
N GLN A 50 29.26 -25.33 3.82
CA GLN A 50 29.05 -26.14 5.01
C GLN A 50 27.57 -26.53 5.19
N LEU A 51 26.61 -25.57 4.95
CA LEU A 51 25.20 -25.86 5.01
C LEU A 51 24.82 -26.97 4.02
N LEU A 52 25.31 -26.88 2.78
CA LEU A 52 25.07 -27.89 1.76
C LEU A 52 25.61 -29.26 2.16
N VAL A 53 26.84 -29.31 2.73
CA VAL A 53 27.47 -30.55 3.20
C VAL A 53 26.66 -31.18 4.34
N GLU A 54 26.21 -30.38 5.31
CA GLU A 54 25.40 -30.90 6.43
C GLU A 54 24.03 -31.42 5.94
N MET A 55 23.41 -30.76 4.98
CA MET A 55 22.11 -31.21 4.40
C MET A 55 22.29 -32.50 3.60
N ASP A 56 23.36 -32.62 2.82
CA ASP A 56 23.66 -33.86 2.04
C ASP A 56 24.09 -35.02 2.95
N GLY A 57 24.50 -34.74 4.17
CA GLY A 57 24.92 -35.74 5.16
C GLY A 57 23.78 -36.35 5.96
N PHE A 58 22.51 -35.92 5.75
CA PHE A 58 21.37 -36.51 6.43
C PHE A 58 20.99 -37.86 5.80
N ASP A 59 21.00 -38.90 6.60
CA ASP A 59 20.28 -40.13 6.28
C ASP A 59 18.76 -39.89 6.35
N SER A 60 18.02 -40.54 5.42
CA SER A 60 16.55 -40.45 5.36
C SER A 60 15.82 -40.80 6.67
N ASN A 61 16.52 -41.42 7.63
CA ASN A 61 15.99 -41.81 8.93
C ASN A 61 16.51 -40.95 10.09
N SER A 62 17.20 -39.83 9.86
CA SER A 62 17.78 -38.98 10.90
C SER A 62 16.74 -38.34 11.81
N GLY A 63 15.47 -38.29 11.39
CA GLY A 63 14.38 -37.65 12.15
C GLY A 63 14.54 -36.13 12.30
N VAL A 64 15.35 -35.49 11.45
CA VAL A 64 15.53 -34.04 11.43
C VAL A 64 14.90 -33.46 10.19
N ILE A 65 14.08 -32.41 10.36
CA ILE A 65 13.51 -31.63 9.28
C ILE A 65 14.19 -30.26 9.25
N VAL A 66 14.65 -29.84 8.08
CA VAL A 66 15.25 -28.52 7.89
C VAL A 66 14.23 -27.63 7.16
N MET A 67 13.97 -26.47 7.72
CA MET A 67 13.10 -25.42 7.13
C MET A 67 13.90 -24.13 7.03
N ALA A 68 13.69 -23.38 5.96
CA ALA A 68 14.25 -22.04 5.81
C ALA A 68 13.18 -21.06 5.34
N ALA A 69 13.36 -19.79 5.69
CA ALA A 69 12.51 -18.70 5.21
C ALA A 69 13.35 -17.63 4.53
N THR A 70 12.79 -17.01 3.49
CA THR A 70 13.37 -15.86 2.80
C THR A 70 12.29 -15.01 2.15
N ASN A 71 12.53 -13.70 2.10
CA ASN A 71 11.73 -12.75 1.32
C ASN A 71 12.27 -12.60 -0.12
N ARG A 72 13.40 -13.24 -0.43
CA ARG A 72 14.08 -13.13 -1.72
C ARG A 72 14.49 -14.49 -2.29
N PRO A 73 13.52 -15.28 -2.75
CA PRO A 73 13.83 -16.58 -3.35
C PRO A 73 14.65 -16.46 -4.64
N ASP A 74 14.54 -15.30 -5.34
CA ASP A 74 15.25 -14.97 -6.58
C ASP A 74 16.76 -14.94 -6.46
N VAL A 75 17.30 -14.63 -5.28
CA VAL A 75 18.74 -14.51 -5.06
C VAL A 75 19.39 -15.80 -4.52
N LEU A 76 18.61 -16.83 -4.22
CA LEU A 76 19.13 -18.08 -3.65
C LEU A 76 19.96 -18.88 -4.66
N ASP A 77 21.06 -19.48 -4.18
CA ASP A 77 21.86 -20.41 -4.98
C ASP A 77 21.01 -21.63 -5.36
N PRO A 78 20.88 -21.97 -6.65
CA PRO A 78 20.11 -23.14 -7.11
C PRO A 78 20.52 -24.45 -6.47
N ALA A 79 21.74 -24.53 -5.95
CA ALA A 79 22.21 -25.71 -5.23
C ALA A 79 21.39 -25.99 -3.96
N LEU A 80 20.85 -24.96 -3.30
CA LEU A 80 19.97 -25.11 -2.14
C LEU A 80 18.62 -25.75 -2.49
N LEU A 81 18.14 -25.51 -3.71
CA LEU A 81 16.81 -25.93 -4.18
C LEU A 81 16.79 -27.30 -4.85
N ARG A 82 17.95 -28.01 -4.85
CA ARG A 82 18.05 -29.37 -5.42
C ARG A 82 17.35 -30.40 -4.54
N PRO A 83 16.80 -31.49 -5.16
CA PRO A 83 16.24 -32.61 -4.41
C PRO A 83 17.21 -33.13 -3.32
N GLY A 84 16.67 -33.46 -2.16
CA GLY A 84 17.46 -33.85 -0.99
C GLY A 84 17.91 -32.71 -0.10
N ARG A 85 17.59 -31.46 -0.46
CA ARG A 85 17.86 -30.23 0.31
C ARG A 85 16.53 -29.50 0.58
N PHE A 86 16.33 -28.26 0.08
CA PHE A 86 15.03 -27.60 0.13
C PHE A 86 14.20 -27.98 -1.10
N ASP A 87 13.66 -29.19 -1.10
CA ASP A 87 12.92 -29.77 -2.22
C ASP A 87 11.46 -29.31 -2.28
N ARG A 88 10.96 -28.69 -1.20
CA ARG A 88 9.62 -28.14 -1.13
C ARG A 88 9.67 -26.64 -0.92
N GLN A 89 9.06 -25.91 -1.85
CA GLN A 89 8.89 -24.47 -1.76
C GLN A 89 7.43 -24.17 -1.46
N ILE A 90 7.20 -23.38 -0.41
CA ILE A 90 5.87 -22.96 0.01
C ILE A 90 5.86 -21.43 0.00
N THR A 91 5.05 -20.87 -0.89
CA THR A 91 4.85 -19.42 -0.92
C THR A 91 3.81 -19.04 0.12
N VAL A 92 4.18 -18.14 1.03
CA VAL A 92 3.26 -17.52 1.99
C VAL A 92 2.73 -16.24 1.37
N ASN A 93 1.52 -16.30 0.83
CA ASN A 93 0.84 -15.15 0.25
C ASN A 93 0.33 -14.19 1.33
N ARG A 94 -0.10 -12.99 0.91
CA ARG A 94 -0.87 -12.09 1.78
C ARG A 94 -2.15 -12.79 2.23
N PRO A 95 -2.60 -12.55 3.48
CA PRO A 95 -3.78 -13.21 4.00
C PRO A 95 -5.05 -12.75 3.29
N ASP A 96 -5.97 -13.68 3.04
CA ASP A 96 -7.34 -13.39 2.63
C ASP A 96 -8.16 -12.79 3.79
N ALA A 97 -9.44 -12.46 3.56
CA ALA A 97 -10.29 -11.83 4.58
C ALA A 97 -10.36 -12.65 5.87
N GLN A 98 -10.50 -13.99 5.76
CA GLN A 98 -10.55 -14.85 6.94
C GLN A 98 -9.21 -14.89 7.66
N GLY A 99 -8.10 -14.98 6.93
CA GLY A 99 -6.75 -14.92 7.48
C GLY A 99 -6.47 -13.61 8.20
N ARG A 100 -6.91 -12.46 7.64
CA ARG A 100 -6.77 -11.16 8.30
C ARG A 100 -7.60 -11.09 9.59
N GLU A 101 -8.83 -11.58 9.58
CA GLU A 101 -9.68 -11.66 10.77
C GLU A 101 -8.99 -12.47 11.88
N ASP A 102 -8.44 -13.64 11.54
CA ASP A 102 -7.78 -14.51 12.50
C ASP A 102 -6.46 -13.90 13.05
N ILE A 103 -5.68 -13.24 12.20
CA ILE A 103 -4.48 -12.51 12.61
C ILE A 103 -4.84 -11.36 13.55
N LEU A 104 -5.87 -10.56 13.19
CA LEU A 104 -6.36 -9.49 14.06
C LEU A 104 -6.77 -10.01 15.45
N LYS A 105 -7.49 -11.13 15.53
CA LYS A 105 -7.85 -11.77 16.81
C LYS A 105 -6.64 -12.18 17.63
N VAL A 106 -5.57 -12.67 16.97
CA VAL A 106 -4.32 -13.04 17.66
C VAL A 106 -3.67 -11.82 18.30
N HIS A 107 -3.52 -10.72 17.55
CA HIS A 107 -2.86 -9.50 18.03
C HIS A 107 -3.74 -8.66 18.98
N ALA A 108 -5.05 -8.92 19.01
CA ALA A 108 -5.99 -8.27 19.89
C ALA A 108 -6.06 -8.87 21.32
N LYS A 109 -5.53 -10.08 21.55
CA LYS A 109 -5.68 -10.82 22.83
C LYS A 109 -5.32 -10.03 24.09
N ASN A 110 -4.35 -9.13 23.99
CA ASN A 110 -3.83 -8.34 25.12
C ASN A 110 -4.25 -6.87 25.07
N LYS A 111 -5.25 -6.53 24.24
CA LYS A 111 -5.72 -5.17 24.07
C LYS A 111 -7.18 -5.05 24.50
N PRO A 112 -7.56 -4.04 25.30
CA PRO A 112 -8.95 -3.82 25.66
C PRO A 112 -9.71 -3.30 24.45
N LEU A 113 -10.65 -4.06 23.93
CA LEU A 113 -11.53 -3.69 22.82
C LEU A 113 -12.88 -3.26 23.36
N ALA A 114 -13.47 -2.27 22.70
CA ALA A 114 -14.85 -1.86 22.93
C ALA A 114 -15.83 -2.81 22.19
N PRO A 115 -17.10 -2.90 22.62
CA PRO A 115 -18.07 -3.82 22.01
C PRO A 115 -18.44 -3.49 20.55
N ASP A 116 -18.13 -2.30 20.07
CA ASP A 116 -18.37 -1.83 18.70
C ASP A 116 -17.36 -2.35 17.68
N VAL A 117 -16.26 -2.98 18.14
CA VAL A 117 -15.21 -3.49 17.27
C VAL A 117 -15.61 -4.83 16.65
N ASN A 118 -15.73 -4.83 15.32
CA ASN A 118 -16.03 -6.04 14.55
C ASN A 118 -14.82 -6.42 13.69
N PHE A 119 -14.23 -7.60 13.94
CA PHE A 119 -13.07 -8.08 13.21
C PHE A 119 -13.33 -8.38 11.74
N LYS A 120 -14.57 -8.73 11.36
CA LYS A 120 -14.92 -8.95 9.95
C LYS A 120 -14.87 -7.65 9.17
N ASP A 121 -15.44 -6.58 9.74
CA ASP A 121 -15.42 -5.25 9.11
C ASP A 121 -13.98 -4.73 9.01
N LEU A 122 -13.15 -4.98 10.05
CA LEU A 122 -11.73 -4.63 10.04
C LEU A 122 -10.96 -5.42 8.98
N ALA A 123 -11.25 -6.70 8.82
CA ALA A 123 -10.63 -7.51 7.78
C ALA A 123 -10.96 -7.00 6.37
N GLN A 124 -12.18 -6.50 6.16
CA GLN A 124 -12.58 -5.87 4.90
C GLN A 124 -11.90 -4.50 4.67
N MET A 125 -11.67 -3.74 5.74
CA MET A 125 -10.98 -2.44 5.67
C MET A 125 -9.47 -2.55 5.42
N THR A 126 -8.87 -3.72 5.65
CA THR A 126 -7.42 -3.95 5.63
C THR A 126 -6.99 -4.87 4.48
N ILE A 127 -7.66 -4.78 3.34
CA ILE A 127 -7.31 -5.53 2.13
C ILE A 127 -5.86 -5.19 1.74
N GLY A 128 -5.07 -6.23 1.47
CA GLY A 128 -3.67 -6.09 1.11
C GLY A 128 -2.69 -5.96 2.29
N PHE A 129 -3.16 -5.85 3.53
CA PHE A 129 -2.29 -5.82 4.72
C PHE A 129 -1.65 -7.18 4.97
N THR A 130 -0.40 -7.15 5.37
CA THR A 130 0.34 -8.30 5.88
C THR A 130 0.06 -8.52 7.37
N GLY A 131 0.51 -9.64 7.92
CA GLY A 131 0.41 -9.88 9.38
C GLY A 131 1.09 -8.80 10.22
N ALA A 132 2.23 -8.29 9.76
CA ALA A 132 2.96 -7.21 10.41
C ALA A 132 2.20 -5.87 10.35
N ASP A 133 1.54 -5.58 9.22
CA ASP A 133 0.72 -4.37 9.10
C ASP A 133 -0.49 -4.41 10.04
N LEU A 134 -1.13 -5.58 10.18
CA LEU A 134 -2.26 -5.80 11.09
C LEU A 134 -1.86 -5.69 12.57
N GLU A 135 -0.67 -6.19 12.93
CA GLU A 135 -0.11 -5.99 14.26
C GLU A 135 0.15 -4.50 14.54
N ASN A 136 0.82 -3.83 13.59
CA ASN A 136 1.11 -2.40 13.68
C ASN A 136 -0.16 -1.57 13.77
N LEU A 137 -1.19 -1.88 12.99
CA LEU A 137 -2.50 -1.26 13.03
C LEU A 137 -3.09 -1.25 14.44
N LEU A 138 -3.17 -2.43 15.09
CA LEU A 138 -3.72 -2.53 16.43
C LEU A 138 -2.83 -1.85 17.49
N ASN A 139 -1.53 -1.79 17.30
CA ASN A 139 -0.62 -1.04 18.16
C ASN A 139 -0.81 0.47 18.01
N GLU A 140 -0.93 0.98 16.77
CA GLU A 140 -1.22 2.40 16.51
C GLU A 140 -2.59 2.79 17.07
N ALA A 141 -3.62 1.96 16.91
CA ALA A 141 -4.94 2.18 17.50
C ALA A 141 -4.87 2.28 19.03
N ALA A 142 -4.08 1.41 19.67
CA ALA A 142 -3.87 1.45 21.12
C ALA A 142 -3.17 2.74 21.57
N LEU A 143 -2.18 3.20 20.82
CA LEU A 143 -1.50 4.48 21.08
C LEU A 143 -2.45 5.68 20.90
N LEU A 144 -3.33 5.64 19.90
CA LEU A 144 -4.36 6.67 19.70
C LEU A 144 -5.37 6.71 20.85
N ALA A 145 -5.88 5.55 21.28
CA ALA A 145 -6.79 5.45 22.41
C ALA A 145 -6.15 5.97 23.71
N ALA A 146 -4.88 5.64 23.95
CA ALA A 146 -4.12 6.13 25.10
C ALA A 146 -3.95 7.65 25.08
N ARG A 147 -3.66 8.25 23.92
CA ARG A 147 -3.57 9.72 23.73
C ARG A 147 -4.89 10.43 23.99
N LYS A 148 -6.01 9.79 23.63
CA LYS A 148 -7.37 10.29 23.88
C LYS A 148 -7.88 9.93 25.29
N HIS A 149 -7.04 9.34 26.15
CA HIS A 149 -7.38 8.87 27.50
C HIS A 149 -8.56 7.86 27.54
N LYS A 150 -8.79 7.14 26.44
CA LYS A 150 -9.80 6.08 26.37
C LYS A 150 -9.29 4.80 27.04
N LYS A 151 -10.20 4.04 27.68
CA LYS A 151 -9.85 2.77 28.37
C LYS A 151 -9.91 1.55 27.46
N ALA A 152 -10.50 1.69 26.28
CA ALA A 152 -10.65 0.64 25.28
C ALA A 152 -10.51 1.22 23.87
N LEU A 153 -10.12 0.37 22.92
CA LEU A 153 -10.07 0.70 21.51
C LEU A 153 -11.48 0.64 20.95
N THR A 154 -11.93 1.72 20.34
CA THR A 154 -13.19 1.79 19.60
C THR A 154 -12.92 1.71 18.09
N ASN A 155 -13.96 1.52 17.29
CA ASN A 155 -13.87 1.57 15.84
C ASN A 155 -13.24 2.87 15.34
N GLU A 156 -13.49 4.00 15.99
CA GLU A 156 -12.94 5.31 15.63
C GLU A 156 -11.40 5.28 15.66
N GLU A 157 -10.77 4.83 16.74
CA GLU A 157 -9.31 4.76 16.85
C GLU A 157 -8.70 3.78 15.84
N ILE A 158 -9.42 2.71 15.53
CA ILE A 158 -8.94 1.72 14.57
C ILE A 158 -9.01 2.30 13.15
N GLN A 159 -10.07 2.98 12.77
CA GLN A 159 -10.17 3.67 11.47
C GLN A 159 -9.10 4.75 11.32
N ASP A 160 -8.90 5.57 12.36
CA ASP A 160 -7.79 6.55 12.38
C ASP A 160 -6.42 5.87 12.24
N ALA A 161 -6.24 4.69 12.84
CA ALA A 161 -5.01 3.91 12.74
C ALA A 161 -4.82 3.32 11.34
N VAL A 162 -5.86 2.81 10.67
CA VAL A 162 -5.80 2.35 9.27
C VAL A 162 -5.28 3.48 8.39
N THR A 163 -5.92 4.65 8.47
CA THR A 163 -5.50 5.82 7.67
C THR A 163 -4.05 6.23 7.99
N ARG A 164 -3.62 6.09 9.27
CA ARG A 164 -2.25 6.42 9.66
C ARG A 164 -1.23 5.41 9.14
N VAL A 165 -1.55 4.14 9.12
CA VAL A 165 -0.66 3.10 8.58
C VAL A 165 -0.52 3.26 7.07
N GLU A 166 -1.60 3.56 6.34
CA GLU A 166 -1.60 3.72 4.89
C GLU A 166 -0.98 5.05 4.42
N MET A 167 -1.33 6.17 5.07
CA MET A 167 -0.98 7.52 4.62
C MET A 167 0.07 8.23 5.49
N GLY A 168 0.47 7.62 6.60
CA GLY A 168 1.37 8.23 7.57
C GLY A 168 0.68 9.17 8.55
N THR A 169 1.49 9.77 9.44
CA THR A 169 1.01 10.67 10.49
C THR A 169 0.67 12.06 9.97
N GLU A 170 -0.34 12.70 10.54
CA GLU A 170 -0.71 14.09 10.21
C GLU A 170 0.40 15.08 10.57
N LYS A 171 0.68 16.01 9.67
CA LYS A 171 1.61 17.11 9.89
C LYS A 171 0.89 18.34 10.44
N LYS A 172 0.62 18.37 11.73
CA LYS A 172 -0.10 19.50 12.38
C LYS A 172 0.64 20.85 12.33
N SER A 173 1.94 20.87 12.03
CA SER A 173 2.75 22.08 11.98
C SER A 173 2.79 22.77 10.61
N HIS A 174 2.25 22.13 9.57
CA HIS A 174 2.32 22.69 8.22
C HIS A 174 1.08 23.57 7.93
N LYS A 175 1.24 24.86 8.01
CA LYS A 175 0.20 25.82 7.59
C LYS A 175 0.32 26.01 6.08
N TYR A 176 -0.66 25.48 5.34
CA TYR A 176 -0.82 25.83 3.94
C TYR A 176 -1.27 27.25 3.76
N SER A 177 -0.81 27.90 2.66
CA SER A 177 -1.45 29.12 2.19
C SER A 177 -2.88 28.79 1.72
N GLU A 178 -3.81 29.75 1.81
CA GLU A 178 -5.18 29.59 1.31
C GLU A 178 -5.21 29.12 -0.16
N LYS A 179 -4.26 29.62 -0.97
CA LYS A 179 -4.11 29.18 -2.37
C LYS A 179 -3.77 27.70 -2.47
N ALA A 180 -2.82 27.20 -1.67
CA ALA A 180 -2.43 25.80 -1.66
C ALA A 180 -3.56 24.91 -1.13
N LYS A 181 -4.27 25.34 -0.07
CA LYS A 181 -5.42 24.63 0.47
C LYS A 181 -6.53 24.48 -0.56
N LYS A 182 -6.83 25.57 -1.28
CA LYS A 182 -7.82 25.56 -2.37
C LYS A 182 -7.40 24.62 -3.50
N LEU A 183 -6.16 24.67 -3.93
CA LEU A 183 -5.63 23.79 -4.97
C LEU A 183 -5.79 22.32 -4.57
N THR A 184 -5.34 21.95 -3.36
CA THR A 184 -5.49 20.57 -2.86
C THR A 184 -6.95 20.14 -2.78
N ALA A 185 -7.85 21.00 -2.33
CA ALA A 185 -9.27 20.66 -2.19
C ALA A 185 -9.93 20.31 -3.54
N TYR A 186 -9.68 21.09 -4.57
CA TYR A 186 -10.23 20.79 -5.89
C TYR A 186 -9.51 19.64 -6.58
N HIS A 187 -8.22 19.46 -6.31
CA HIS A 187 -7.45 18.31 -6.78
C HIS A 187 -8.06 17.00 -6.25
N GLU A 188 -8.22 16.87 -4.93
CA GLU A 188 -8.81 15.67 -4.32
C GLU A 188 -10.29 15.48 -4.70
N ALA A 189 -11.05 16.60 -4.79
CA ALA A 189 -12.42 16.54 -5.30
C ALA A 189 -12.48 16.01 -6.73
N GLY A 190 -11.47 16.35 -7.56
CA GLY A 190 -11.37 15.85 -8.93
C GLY A 190 -11.23 14.36 -9.01
N HIS A 191 -10.35 13.76 -8.20
CA HIS A 191 -10.20 12.32 -8.09
C HIS A 191 -11.49 11.64 -7.67
N ALA A 192 -12.12 12.13 -6.61
CA ALA A 192 -13.33 11.54 -6.04
C ALA A 192 -14.53 11.66 -6.99
N VAL A 193 -14.76 12.82 -7.60
CA VAL A 193 -15.88 13.02 -8.51
C VAL A 193 -15.69 12.23 -9.80
N ALA A 194 -14.47 12.18 -10.36
CA ALA A 194 -14.19 11.37 -11.54
C ALA A 194 -14.46 9.88 -11.26
N SER A 195 -13.99 9.35 -10.14
CA SER A 195 -14.18 7.94 -9.78
C SER A 195 -15.64 7.56 -9.56
N TYR A 196 -16.47 8.47 -9.05
CA TYR A 196 -17.88 8.21 -8.77
C TYR A 196 -18.72 7.84 -10.02
N TYR A 197 -18.35 8.38 -11.18
CA TYR A 197 -19.05 8.13 -12.44
C TYR A 197 -18.42 7.03 -13.29
N LEU A 198 -17.55 6.20 -12.69
CA LEU A 198 -16.90 5.06 -13.35
C LEU A 198 -17.51 3.75 -12.85
N GLU A 199 -17.90 2.87 -13.77
CA GLU A 199 -18.59 1.62 -13.44
C GLU A 199 -17.68 0.59 -12.76
N ASN A 200 -16.38 0.59 -13.11
CA ASN A 200 -15.42 -0.41 -12.63
C ASN A 200 -14.39 0.22 -11.68
N HIS A 201 -14.82 1.16 -10.85
CA HIS A 201 -13.93 1.81 -9.89
C HIS A 201 -14.42 1.59 -8.46
N ASP A 202 -13.47 1.40 -7.55
CA ASP A 202 -13.77 1.26 -6.12
C ASP A 202 -14.46 2.51 -5.55
N PRO A 203 -15.42 2.36 -4.63
CA PRO A 203 -16.09 3.48 -4.01
C PRO A 203 -15.15 4.31 -3.13
N VAL A 204 -15.40 5.60 -3.05
CA VAL A 204 -14.64 6.51 -2.19
C VAL A 204 -14.92 6.20 -0.72
N LYS A 205 -13.86 5.94 0.04
CA LYS A 205 -13.90 5.69 1.48
C LYS A 205 -13.74 6.98 2.29
N GLU A 206 -12.80 7.83 1.87
CA GLU A 206 -12.45 9.07 2.59
C GLU A 206 -11.71 10.03 1.66
N ILE A 207 -11.96 11.33 1.81
CA ILE A 207 -11.24 12.40 1.13
C ILE A 207 -10.73 13.36 2.19
N SER A 208 -9.45 13.75 2.13
CA SER A 208 -8.87 14.67 3.10
C SER A 208 -7.84 15.59 2.46
N ILE A 209 -7.85 16.84 2.90
CA ILE A 209 -6.84 17.86 2.53
C ILE A 209 -5.87 18.14 3.68
N ILE A 210 -5.88 17.29 4.71
CA ILE A 210 -4.96 17.37 5.83
C ILE A 210 -3.63 16.73 5.40
N PRO A 211 -2.51 17.49 5.44
CA PRO A 211 -1.21 16.97 5.00
C PRO A 211 -0.69 15.85 5.88
N ARG A 212 -0.15 14.79 5.25
CA ARG A 212 0.42 13.64 5.95
C ARG A 212 1.91 13.42 5.66
N GLY A 213 2.53 12.52 6.41
CA GLY A 213 3.98 12.33 6.48
C GLY A 213 4.66 11.95 5.17
N MET A 214 3.97 11.34 4.23
CA MET A 214 4.51 10.89 2.94
C MET A 214 4.59 11.97 1.86
N GLY A 215 4.45 13.25 2.23
CA GLY A 215 4.59 14.38 1.30
C GLY A 215 3.33 14.75 0.53
N ALA A 216 2.23 14.02 0.74
CA ALA A 216 0.94 14.32 0.14
C ALA A 216 0.30 15.56 0.80
N GLY A 217 -0.20 16.48 -0.02
CA GLY A 217 -0.96 17.63 0.42
C GLY A 217 -2.37 17.28 0.87
N GLY A 218 -2.97 16.29 0.25
CA GLY A 218 -4.24 15.65 0.52
C GLY A 218 -4.19 14.19 0.05
N TYR A 219 -5.33 13.52 0.13
CA TYR A 219 -5.52 12.19 -0.41
C TYR A 219 -7.01 11.87 -0.62
N THR A 220 -7.26 11.06 -1.62
CA THR A 220 -8.54 10.38 -1.85
C THR A 220 -8.32 8.88 -1.68
N MET A 221 -8.98 8.29 -0.69
CA MET A 221 -8.88 6.88 -0.36
C MET A 221 -10.11 6.14 -0.89
N TYR A 222 -9.87 4.99 -1.51
CA TYR A 222 -10.91 4.11 -2.01
C TYR A 222 -11.04 2.87 -1.14
N GLN A 223 -12.17 2.21 -1.19
CA GLN A 223 -12.40 0.94 -0.52
C GLN A 223 -12.24 -0.19 -1.54
N PRO A 224 -11.06 -0.85 -1.59
CA PRO A 224 -10.82 -1.90 -2.56
C PRO A 224 -11.78 -3.08 -2.36
N GLN A 225 -12.11 -3.75 -3.45
CA GLN A 225 -12.81 -5.04 -3.43
C GLN A 225 -11.77 -6.17 -3.45
N GLU A 226 -12.12 -7.31 -2.82
CA GLU A 226 -11.22 -8.46 -2.76
C GLU A 226 -11.37 -9.28 -4.05
N GLU A 227 -10.66 -8.87 -5.08
CA GLU A 227 -10.62 -9.55 -6.38
C GLU A 227 -9.23 -10.07 -6.69
N ASN A 228 -9.18 -11.25 -7.33
CA ASN A 228 -7.91 -11.91 -7.67
C ASN A 228 -7.29 -11.37 -8.97
N TYR A 229 -8.08 -10.72 -9.81
CA TYR A 229 -7.66 -10.24 -11.12
C TYR A 229 -8.23 -8.85 -11.38
N THR A 230 -7.44 -7.99 -12.01
CA THR A 230 -7.87 -6.67 -12.47
C THR A 230 -8.10 -6.71 -13.97
N SER A 231 -9.27 -6.30 -14.42
CA SER A 231 -9.63 -6.26 -15.84
C SER A 231 -9.04 -5.05 -16.56
N LYS A 232 -9.01 -5.09 -17.90
CA LYS A 232 -8.61 -3.95 -18.74
C LYS A 232 -9.48 -2.73 -18.45
N ASN A 233 -10.79 -2.91 -18.25
CA ASN A 233 -11.70 -1.79 -18.00
C ASN A 233 -11.48 -1.15 -16.63
N GLU A 234 -11.23 -1.94 -15.59
CA GLU A 234 -10.86 -1.41 -14.28
C GLU A 234 -9.55 -0.61 -14.33
N MET A 235 -8.53 -1.10 -15.05
CA MET A 235 -7.28 -0.36 -15.23
C MET A 235 -7.50 0.94 -15.99
N LEU A 236 -8.35 0.96 -17.03
CA LEU A 236 -8.69 2.18 -17.76
C LEU A 236 -9.46 3.18 -16.90
N ASP A 237 -10.40 2.70 -16.08
CA ASP A 237 -11.16 3.55 -15.16
C ASP A 237 -10.25 4.10 -14.05
N LEU A 238 -9.28 3.31 -13.57
CA LEU A 238 -8.25 3.78 -12.63
C LEU A 238 -7.40 4.92 -13.23
N LEU A 239 -7.03 4.85 -14.52
CA LEU A 239 -6.33 5.95 -15.20
C LEU A 239 -7.15 7.25 -15.21
N VAL A 240 -8.46 7.13 -15.49
CA VAL A 240 -9.39 8.27 -15.49
C VAL A 240 -9.46 8.93 -14.12
N SER A 241 -9.60 8.14 -13.07
CA SER A 241 -9.62 8.60 -11.69
C SER A 241 -8.31 9.29 -11.30
N MET A 242 -7.14 8.70 -11.64
CA MET A 242 -5.83 9.28 -11.33
C MET A 242 -5.59 10.63 -12.02
N LEU A 243 -6.18 10.87 -13.18
CA LEU A 243 -6.08 12.15 -13.88
C LEU A 243 -7.08 13.20 -13.35
N GLY A 244 -7.98 12.81 -12.45
CA GLY A 244 -9.03 13.66 -11.87
C GLY A 244 -8.51 14.94 -11.26
N GLY A 245 -7.48 14.85 -10.42
CA GLY A 245 -6.88 16.00 -9.76
C GLY A 245 -6.30 17.02 -10.75
N ARG A 246 -5.53 16.57 -11.73
CA ARG A 246 -4.93 17.41 -12.77
C ARG A 246 -5.99 18.14 -13.59
N VAL A 247 -7.04 17.43 -13.99
CA VAL A 247 -8.14 18.01 -14.78
C VAL A 247 -8.97 18.98 -13.96
N ALA A 248 -9.22 18.68 -12.67
CA ALA A 248 -9.94 19.58 -11.78
C ALA A 248 -9.17 20.89 -11.56
N GLU A 249 -7.85 20.84 -11.37
CA GLU A 249 -7.01 22.06 -11.31
C GLU A 249 -7.20 22.92 -12.57
N ALA A 250 -7.10 22.32 -13.74
CA ALA A 250 -7.25 23.04 -15.02
C ALA A 250 -8.65 23.67 -15.20
N LEU A 251 -9.71 23.00 -14.73
CA LEU A 251 -11.09 23.47 -14.86
C LEU A 251 -11.48 24.53 -13.82
N THR A 252 -10.92 24.47 -12.59
CA THR A 252 -11.38 25.32 -11.47
C THR A 252 -10.44 26.49 -11.18
N LEU A 253 -9.15 26.34 -11.51
CA LEU A 253 -8.11 27.33 -11.19
C LEU A 253 -7.49 27.98 -12.44
N ASP A 254 -7.85 27.53 -13.63
CA ASP A 254 -7.29 27.93 -14.91
C ASP A 254 -5.74 27.82 -14.94
N ASP A 255 -5.21 26.87 -14.17
CA ASP A 255 -3.78 26.62 -14.00
C ASP A 255 -3.57 25.14 -13.64
N VAL A 256 -2.33 24.68 -13.68
CA VAL A 256 -1.95 23.32 -13.35
C VAL A 256 -0.69 23.32 -12.50
N SER A 257 -0.65 22.45 -11.51
CA SER A 257 0.46 22.42 -10.56
C SER A 257 1.36 21.19 -10.72
N THR A 258 2.49 21.21 -10.03
CA THR A 258 3.36 20.04 -9.87
C THR A 258 2.79 18.98 -8.91
N GLY A 259 1.67 19.28 -8.23
CA GLY A 259 1.03 18.37 -7.27
C GLY A 259 0.61 17.05 -7.91
N ALA A 260 0.17 17.08 -9.17
CA ALA A 260 -0.22 15.88 -9.91
C ALA A 260 0.95 15.02 -10.44
N SER A 261 2.20 15.32 -10.07
CA SER A 261 3.37 14.60 -10.62
C SER A 261 3.38 13.11 -10.27
N SER A 262 3.00 12.76 -9.04
CA SER A 262 2.90 11.35 -8.60
C SER A 262 1.81 10.59 -9.33
N ASP A 263 0.65 11.22 -9.55
CA ASP A 263 -0.48 10.61 -10.24
C ASP A 263 -0.15 10.36 -11.72
N LEU A 264 0.49 11.34 -12.36
CA LEU A 264 0.97 11.18 -13.74
C LEU A 264 2.01 10.07 -13.87
N GLN A 265 2.96 9.96 -12.92
CA GLN A 265 3.95 8.88 -12.92
C GLN A 265 3.28 7.51 -12.76
N ARG A 266 2.36 7.37 -11.80
CA ARG A 266 1.63 6.12 -11.57
C ARG A 266 0.73 5.76 -12.75
N ALA A 267 0.00 6.71 -13.30
CA ALA A 267 -0.83 6.50 -14.49
C ALA A 267 0.01 6.05 -15.68
N THR A 268 1.16 6.70 -15.94
CA THR A 268 2.08 6.29 -17.00
C THR A 268 2.61 4.87 -16.79
N GLN A 269 2.95 4.51 -15.54
CA GLN A 269 3.41 3.15 -15.22
C GLN A 269 2.32 2.12 -15.46
N ILE A 270 1.08 2.40 -15.09
CA ILE A 270 -0.07 1.52 -15.36
C ILE A 270 -0.26 1.34 -16.88
N CYS A 271 -0.23 2.40 -17.66
CA CYS A 271 -0.29 2.29 -19.13
C CYS A 271 0.84 1.41 -19.67
N ARG A 272 2.06 1.59 -19.18
CA ARG A 272 3.21 0.76 -19.56
C ARG A 272 3.00 -0.70 -19.21
N ASP A 273 2.50 -1.00 -18.02
CA ASP A 273 2.22 -2.37 -17.58
C ASP A 273 1.09 -2.99 -18.42
N MET A 274 0.03 -2.24 -18.72
CA MET A 274 -1.04 -2.69 -19.62
C MET A 274 -0.53 -3.09 -20.99
N VAL A 275 0.36 -2.28 -21.57
CA VAL A 275 0.90 -2.49 -22.92
C VAL A 275 1.99 -3.56 -22.93
N ALA A 276 2.99 -3.44 -22.04
CA ALA A 276 4.21 -4.24 -22.12
C ALA A 276 4.18 -5.52 -21.26
N LYS A 277 3.41 -5.53 -20.18
CA LYS A 277 3.36 -6.66 -19.24
C LYS A 277 2.12 -7.53 -19.40
N TYR A 278 0.96 -6.90 -19.58
CA TYR A 278 -0.32 -7.64 -19.63
C TYR A 278 -0.85 -7.87 -21.04
N GLY A 279 -0.22 -7.28 -22.08
CA GLY A 279 -0.66 -7.42 -23.47
C GLY A 279 -2.09 -6.92 -23.70
N MET A 280 -2.49 -5.84 -23.01
CA MET A 280 -3.85 -5.28 -23.05
C MET A 280 -4.03 -4.19 -24.14
N SER A 281 -3.04 -3.98 -25.00
CA SER A 281 -3.15 -3.07 -26.14
C SER A 281 -3.77 -3.77 -27.35
N ASP A 282 -4.77 -3.16 -27.99
CA ASP A 282 -5.39 -3.68 -29.19
C ASP A 282 -4.48 -3.46 -30.44
N GLU A 283 -3.61 -2.45 -30.41
CA GLU A 283 -2.68 -2.09 -31.48
C GLU A 283 -1.45 -3.01 -31.54
N ILE A 284 -0.92 -3.34 -30.35
CA ILE A 284 0.29 -4.17 -30.23
C ILE A 284 -0.07 -5.66 -30.14
N GLY A 285 -1.24 -5.97 -29.56
CA GLY A 285 -1.70 -7.32 -29.35
C GLY A 285 -1.22 -7.98 -28.05
N PRO A 286 -1.56 -9.25 -27.82
CA PRO A 286 -1.28 -9.95 -26.56
C PRO A 286 0.19 -10.47 -26.52
N VAL A 287 1.14 -9.54 -26.50
CA VAL A 287 2.58 -9.82 -26.45
C VAL A 287 3.17 -9.19 -25.20
N VAL A 288 4.06 -9.92 -24.53
CA VAL A 288 4.79 -9.45 -23.34
C VAL A 288 6.18 -8.95 -23.76
N PHE A 289 6.49 -7.71 -23.41
CA PHE A 289 7.77 -7.05 -23.67
C PHE A 289 8.51 -6.72 -22.36
N SER A 290 7.96 -7.06 -21.20
CA SER A 290 8.61 -6.84 -19.91
C SER A 290 9.59 -7.99 -19.63
N ASP A 291 10.85 -7.64 -19.36
CA ASP A 291 11.81 -8.60 -18.82
C ASP A 291 11.58 -8.78 -17.33
N GLU A 292 10.94 -9.87 -16.93
CA GLU A 292 10.89 -10.29 -15.50
C GLU A 292 12.28 -10.74 -14.99
N ASN A 293 13.25 -10.95 -15.89
CA ASN A 293 14.61 -11.39 -15.60
C ASN A 293 15.63 -10.24 -15.54
N ASN A 294 15.26 -9.06 -15.10
CA ASN A 294 16.26 -8.11 -14.66
C ASN A 294 16.86 -8.60 -13.36
N GLU A 295 17.74 -9.62 -13.44
CA GLU A 295 18.75 -9.86 -12.45
C GLU A 295 19.44 -8.52 -12.20
N VAL A 296 19.19 -7.95 -11.02
CA VAL A 296 19.93 -6.79 -10.53
C VAL A 296 21.37 -7.24 -10.32
N PHE A 297 22.14 -7.25 -11.39
CA PHE A 297 23.57 -7.40 -11.31
C PHE A 297 24.11 -6.15 -10.62
N LEU A 298 24.46 -6.30 -9.36
CA LEU A 298 25.10 -5.29 -8.54
C LEU A 298 26.37 -4.78 -9.27
N GLY A 299 26.29 -3.58 -9.79
CA GLY A 299 27.45 -2.83 -10.21
C GLY A 299 27.30 -2.12 -11.54
N LYS A 300 26.94 -0.83 -11.45
CA LYS A 300 26.97 0.22 -12.46
C LYS A 300 25.78 0.28 -13.42
N ASP A 301 25.31 1.52 -13.58
CA ASP A 301 24.53 2.07 -14.66
C ASP A 301 24.96 1.59 -16.08
N PHE A 302 24.63 0.36 -16.40
CA PHE A 302 24.51 -0.05 -17.78
C PHE A 302 23.02 0.11 -18.11
N GLY A 303 22.71 1.05 -18.97
CA GLY A 303 21.38 1.43 -19.36
C GLY A 303 20.50 0.20 -19.63
N HIS A 304 19.21 0.32 -19.29
CA HIS A 304 18.19 -0.66 -19.63
C HIS A 304 18.34 -1.04 -21.12
N VAL A 305 18.90 -2.19 -21.38
CA VAL A 305 18.92 -2.74 -22.74
C VAL A 305 17.56 -3.39 -22.94
N ASN A 306 16.67 -2.68 -23.61
CA ASN A 306 15.40 -3.27 -24.01
C ASN A 306 15.69 -4.47 -24.93
N ASN A 307 15.12 -5.63 -24.63
CA ASN A 307 15.27 -6.84 -25.46
C ASN A 307 14.42 -6.77 -26.76
N TYR A 308 13.88 -5.61 -27.10
CA TYR A 308 13.08 -5.36 -28.29
C TYR A 308 13.62 -4.15 -29.09
N SER A 309 13.27 -4.09 -30.38
CA SER A 309 13.77 -3.08 -31.31
C SER A 309 13.31 -1.66 -30.94
N GLU A 310 14.06 -0.64 -31.38
CA GLU A 310 13.67 0.76 -31.24
C GLU A 310 12.29 1.05 -31.87
N VAL A 311 11.96 0.37 -32.96
CA VAL A 311 10.63 0.48 -33.60
C VAL A 311 9.52 -0.02 -32.66
N THR A 312 9.76 -1.12 -31.96
CA THR A 312 8.81 -1.64 -30.97
C THR A 312 8.69 -0.70 -29.77
N SER A 313 9.81 -0.14 -29.31
CA SER A 313 9.83 0.85 -28.24
C SER A 313 8.99 2.08 -28.60
N ALA A 314 9.17 2.61 -29.79
CA ALA A 314 8.40 3.76 -30.27
C ALA A 314 6.89 3.47 -30.34
N ARG A 315 6.49 2.26 -30.77
CA ARG A 315 5.08 1.86 -30.79
C ARG A 315 4.49 1.71 -29.38
N ILE A 316 5.26 1.21 -28.42
CA ILE A 316 4.85 1.14 -27.02
C ILE A 316 4.64 2.56 -26.47
N ASP A 317 5.57 3.46 -26.71
CA ASP A 317 5.48 4.85 -26.25
C ASP A 317 4.27 5.58 -26.88
N GLU A 318 4.01 5.37 -28.18
CA GLU A 318 2.86 5.92 -28.90
C GLU A 318 1.52 5.41 -28.31
N GLU A 319 1.44 4.11 -28.01
CA GLU A 319 0.24 3.53 -27.40
C GLU A 319 -0.01 4.03 -25.96
N ILE A 320 1.06 4.18 -25.16
CA ILE A 320 0.98 4.80 -23.83
C ILE A 320 0.45 6.23 -23.93
N GLU A 321 0.99 7.03 -24.87
CA GLU A 321 0.54 8.41 -25.08
C GLU A 321 -0.94 8.46 -25.48
N LYS A 322 -1.37 7.58 -26.39
CA LYS A 322 -2.75 7.45 -26.85
C LYS A 322 -3.70 7.10 -25.69
N MET A 323 -3.33 6.12 -24.85
CA MET A 323 -4.11 5.73 -23.66
C MET A 323 -4.23 6.87 -22.66
N MET A 324 -3.14 7.56 -22.37
CA MET A 324 -3.12 8.72 -21.46
C MET A 324 -3.99 9.86 -21.98
N ARG A 325 -3.92 10.18 -23.29
CA ARG A 325 -4.76 11.21 -23.92
C ARG A 325 -6.24 10.83 -23.89
N ALA A 326 -6.58 9.56 -24.13
CA ALA A 326 -7.95 9.08 -24.10
C ALA A 326 -8.52 9.14 -22.66
N ALA A 327 -7.74 8.71 -21.66
CA ALA A 327 -8.13 8.82 -20.27
C ALA A 327 -8.32 10.27 -19.83
N TYR A 328 -7.39 11.17 -20.21
CA TYR A 328 -7.50 12.61 -19.93
C TYR A 328 -8.76 13.23 -20.52
N ALA A 329 -9.08 12.91 -21.77
CA ALA A 329 -10.29 13.40 -22.45
C ALA A 329 -11.58 12.88 -21.77
N LYS A 330 -11.61 11.58 -21.36
CA LYS A 330 -12.72 10.98 -20.61
C LYS A 330 -12.91 11.68 -19.27
N THR A 331 -11.81 11.90 -18.52
CA THR A 331 -11.83 12.63 -17.24
C THR A 331 -12.38 14.05 -17.41
N GLN A 332 -11.90 14.76 -18.45
CA GLN A 332 -12.34 16.12 -18.73
C GLN A 332 -13.85 16.19 -19.05
N ASN A 333 -14.36 15.23 -19.79
CA ASN A 333 -15.79 15.15 -20.10
C ASN A 333 -16.63 14.92 -18.84
N ILE A 334 -16.22 13.94 -17.99
CA ILE A 334 -16.91 13.65 -16.73
C ILE A 334 -16.94 14.90 -15.83
N LEU A 335 -15.81 15.53 -15.60
CA LEU A 335 -15.73 16.67 -14.69
C LEU A 335 -16.37 17.94 -15.25
N LYS A 336 -16.48 18.10 -16.56
CA LYS A 336 -17.28 19.19 -17.18
C LYS A 336 -18.77 18.96 -17.05
N GLU A 337 -19.23 17.75 -17.30
CA GLU A 337 -20.65 17.37 -17.18
C GLU A 337 -21.14 17.52 -15.74
N HIS A 338 -20.29 17.22 -14.76
CA HIS A 338 -20.60 17.26 -13.34
C HIS A 338 -19.83 18.36 -12.59
N TYR A 339 -19.62 19.50 -13.24
CA TYR A 339 -18.84 20.61 -12.70
C TYR A 339 -19.43 21.17 -11.38
N ASP A 340 -20.76 21.20 -11.27
CA ASP A 340 -21.47 21.57 -10.04
C ASP A 340 -21.11 20.67 -8.84
N LYS A 341 -20.97 19.35 -9.08
CA LYS A 341 -20.56 18.39 -8.05
C LYS A 341 -19.09 18.56 -7.68
N LEU A 342 -18.22 18.84 -8.65
CA LEU A 342 -16.81 19.13 -8.40
C LEU A 342 -16.66 20.34 -7.47
N ILE A 343 -17.38 21.43 -7.73
CA ILE A 343 -17.36 22.64 -6.89
C ILE A 343 -17.93 22.33 -5.51
N LEU A 344 -19.06 21.63 -5.43
CA LEU A 344 -19.70 21.29 -4.16
C LEU A 344 -18.78 20.48 -3.24
N VAL A 345 -18.12 19.45 -3.77
CA VAL A 345 -17.17 18.61 -3.00
C VAL A 345 -15.94 19.41 -2.60
N GLY A 346 -15.37 20.20 -3.53
CA GLY A 346 -14.21 21.05 -3.26
C GLY A 346 -14.48 22.09 -2.16
N ASP A 347 -15.60 22.80 -2.22
CA ASP A 347 -16.00 23.78 -1.20
C ASP A 347 -16.27 23.11 0.15
N THR A 348 -16.89 21.91 0.15
CA THR A 348 -17.09 21.15 1.38
C THR A 348 -15.77 20.71 2.00
N LEU A 349 -14.77 20.30 1.19
CA LEU A 349 -13.43 19.97 1.66
C LEU A 349 -12.71 21.20 2.23
N LEU A 350 -12.88 22.37 1.62
CA LEU A 350 -12.32 23.61 2.17
C LEU A 350 -12.88 23.95 3.55
N ALA A 351 -14.17 23.66 3.77
CA ALA A 351 -14.84 23.94 5.03
C ALA A 351 -14.58 22.91 6.12
N LYS A 352 -14.57 21.62 5.77
CA LYS A 352 -14.48 20.50 6.73
C LYS A 352 -13.10 19.84 6.82
N GLU A 353 -12.22 20.06 5.83
CA GLU A 353 -10.90 19.46 5.65
C GLU A 353 -10.90 17.93 5.45
N LYS A 354 -12.00 17.25 5.79
CA LYS A 354 -12.15 15.81 5.68
C LYS A 354 -13.64 15.46 5.43
N ILE A 355 -13.88 14.50 4.53
CA ILE A 355 -15.19 13.96 4.16
C ILE A 355 -15.08 12.44 4.14
N ASP A 356 -15.96 11.74 4.85
CA ASP A 356 -16.06 10.28 4.78
C ASP A 356 -16.91 9.82 3.57
N GLY A 357 -16.90 8.52 3.28
CA GLY A 357 -17.60 7.93 2.14
C GLY A 357 -19.11 8.17 2.18
N ALA A 358 -19.75 8.11 3.35
CA ALA A 358 -21.19 8.33 3.48
C ALA A 358 -21.55 9.80 3.23
N GLN A 359 -20.73 10.73 3.72
CA GLN A 359 -20.88 12.16 3.46
C GLN A 359 -20.65 12.48 1.97
N PHE A 360 -19.65 11.86 1.35
CA PHE A 360 -19.39 12.01 -0.08
C PHE A 360 -20.56 11.50 -0.92
N GLU A 361 -21.07 10.30 -0.63
CA GLU A 361 -22.23 9.73 -1.31
C GLU A 361 -23.46 10.63 -1.18
N ALA A 362 -23.71 11.20 -0.01
CA ALA A 362 -24.81 12.13 0.21
C ALA A 362 -24.64 13.44 -0.59
N LEU A 363 -23.42 13.97 -0.73
CA LEU A 363 -23.13 15.12 -1.59
C LEU A 363 -23.38 14.81 -3.06
N MET A 364 -22.98 13.62 -3.52
CA MET A 364 -23.17 13.22 -4.91
C MET A 364 -24.64 12.97 -5.25
N THR A 365 -25.40 12.33 -4.38
CA THR A 365 -26.81 12.00 -4.62
C THR A 365 -27.75 13.17 -4.32
N ASN A 366 -27.67 13.74 -3.11
CA ASN A 366 -28.61 14.69 -2.58
C ASN A 366 -28.15 16.15 -2.65
N GLY A 367 -26.88 16.40 -2.98
CA GLY A 367 -26.28 17.74 -2.99
C GLY A 367 -26.12 18.39 -1.61
N LYS A 368 -26.30 17.62 -0.52
CA LYS A 368 -26.17 18.10 0.86
C LYS A 368 -25.56 17.03 1.74
N LEU A 369 -24.85 17.48 2.77
CA LEU A 369 -24.38 16.59 3.82
C LEU A 369 -25.56 15.99 4.60
N PRO A 370 -25.42 14.76 5.14
CA PRO A 370 -26.38 14.20 6.08
C PRO A 370 -26.56 15.17 7.25
N GLU A 371 -27.79 15.39 7.71
CA GLU A 371 -28.05 16.10 8.95
C GLU A 371 -27.41 15.25 10.07
N THR A 372 -26.28 15.68 10.58
CA THR A 372 -25.73 15.15 11.82
C THR A 372 -26.77 15.45 12.89
N GLU A 373 -27.28 14.43 13.58
CA GLU A 373 -27.98 14.64 14.85
C GLU A 373 -27.05 15.51 15.69
N ALA A 374 -27.43 16.78 15.83
CA ALA A 374 -26.75 17.71 16.71
C ALA A 374 -26.92 17.11 18.11
N ASN A 375 -25.89 16.46 18.61
CA ASN A 375 -25.79 16.19 20.04
C ASN A 375 -26.04 17.52 20.73
N SER A 376 -27.19 17.61 21.37
CA SER A 376 -27.58 18.69 22.27
C SER A 376 -26.54 18.76 23.40
N VAL A 377 -25.45 19.44 23.12
CA VAL A 377 -24.57 19.92 24.19
C VAL A 377 -25.31 21.08 24.82
N ASP A 378 -25.90 20.75 25.93
CA ASP A 378 -26.56 21.62 26.88
C ASP A 378 -25.79 22.97 27.01
N SER A 379 -26.43 24.02 26.51
CA SER A 379 -25.97 25.41 26.62
C SER A 379 -26.25 25.97 28.03
N GLN A 380 -25.85 25.23 29.08
CA GLN A 380 -26.00 25.63 30.48
C GLN A 380 -24.75 25.46 31.35
N SER A 381 -23.56 25.77 30.89
CA SER A 381 -22.43 25.92 31.82
C SER A 381 -21.34 26.89 31.33
N CYS A 382 -21.74 28.05 30.83
CA CYS A 382 -20.79 29.10 30.50
C CYS A 382 -21.17 30.44 31.10
N LEU A 383 -21.54 30.43 32.41
CA LEU A 383 -21.69 31.64 33.23
C LEU A 383 -21.37 31.31 34.68
N LEU A 384 -20.08 31.13 34.99
CA LEU A 384 -19.56 31.23 36.39
C LEU A 384 -18.01 31.17 36.37
N TYR A 385 -17.38 32.22 35.91
CA TYR A 385 -16.01 32.60 36.30
C TYR A 385 -15.71 34.05 35.82
N THR A 386 -16.40 34.99 36.44
CA THR A 386 -15.89 36.35 36.57
C THR A 386 -16.40 36.91 37.90
N SER A 387 -15.61 36.79 38.93
CA SER A 387 -15.45 37.70 40.09
C SER A 387 -14.75 36.90 41.18
N ASP A 388 -13.54 37.29 41.45
CA ASP A 388 -12.85 37.45 42.71
C ASP A 388 -11.36 37.18 42.55
N ALA A 389 -10.64 38.25 42.22
CA ALA A 389 -9.25 38.40 42.57
C ALA A 389 -8.93 39.90 42.54
N ALA A 390 -9.47 40.60 43.54
CA ALA A 390 -8.91 41.84 44.03
C ALA A 390 -9.03 41.76 45.56
N ASP A 391 -7.86 41.76 46.22
CA ASP A 391 -7.56 41.89 47.64
C ASP A 391 -6.87 40.63 48.24
N GLU A 392 -5.56 40.58 48.15
CA GLU A 392 -4.52 40.64 49.15
C GLU A 392 -3.14 40.41 48.51
#